data_edbdd87731d266a8a56ae407c75fa50b
#
_entry.id   edbdd87731d266a8a56ae407c75fa50b
#
_cell.length_a   1.000
_cell.length_b   1.000
_cell.length_c   1.000
_cell.angle_alpha   90.00
_cell.angle_beta   90.00
_cell.angle_gamma   90.00
#
_symmetry.space_group_name_H-M   'P 1'
#
loop_
_entity.id
_entity.type
_entity.pdbx_description
1 polymer ?
#
loop_
_entity_poly.entity_id
_entity_poly.type
_entity_poly.pdbx_seq_one_letter_code
_entity_poly.pdbx_strand_id
1 'polypeptide(L)'
;MTVNYQNLKLINKELEAFPRSNLLIVSKNQSQEDILELINKGYSKFGENRVQEASNKFTTSLRKKFNNINLHLIGPLQSNKTRLALNTFDTIQTLDRKKIISEISKEIKKNKNIRTSNYFIQVNIGLEEQKSGVSPDELYNVYEYACSLELKIQGIMCIPPNEPNVEKFFIKLKKLRDNLDKNLILSMGMSADYKPALKLGSNIIRIGSKIFT
;
A
#
# COMPACT_ATOMS: atom_id res chain seq x y z
N MET A 1 -3.23 -14.45 -17.26
CA MET A 1 -4.48 -14.30 -16.46
C MET A 1 -5.29 -13.20 -17.12
N THR A 2 -6.61 -13.26 -17.03
CA THR A 2 -7.49 -12.24 -17.64
C THR A 2 -8.17 -11.41 -16.56
N VAL A 3 -8.51 -10.16 -16.89
CA VAL A 3 -9.20 -9.27 -15.93
C VAL A 3 -10.65 -9.70 -15.77
N ASN A 4 -11.07 -10.02 -14.55
CA ASN A 4 -12.45 -10.36 -14.21
C ASN A 4 -13.28 -9.08 -13.96
N TYR A 5 -13.87 -8.55 -15.02
CA TYR A 5 -14.67 -7.32 -14.97
C TYR A 5 -15.96 -7.44 -14.17
N GLN A 6 -16.53 -8.63 -14.05
CA GLN A 6 -17.73 -8.83 -13.22
C GLN A 6 -17.39 -8.61 -11.75
N ASN A 7 -16.32 -9.22 -11.27
CA ASN A 7 -15.84 -9.01 -9.90
C ASN A 7 -15.43 -7.56 -9.66
N LEU A 8 -14.74 -6.94 -10.61
CA LEU A 8 -14.31 -5.55 -10.51
C LEU A 8 -15.51 -4.59 -10.39
N LYS A 9 -16.57 -4.83 -11.18
CA LYS A 9 -17.84 -4.09 -11.10
C LYS A 9 -18.52 -4.27 -9.73
N LEU A 10 -18.54 -5.50 -9.21
CA LEU A 10 -19.11 -5.78 -7.89
C LEU A 10 -18.35 -5.05 -6.77
N ILE A 11 -17.01 -5.08 -6.80
CA ILE A 11 -16.16 -4.37 -5.82
C ILE A 11 -16.43 -2.86 -5.88
N ASN A 12 -16.50 -2.28 -7.08
CA ASN A 12 -16.78 -0.85 -7.24
C ASN A 12 -18.17 -0.49 -6.70
N LYS A 13 -19.21 -1.29 -6.98
CA LYS A 13 -20.55 -1.09 -6.43
C LYS A 13 -20.56 -1.15 -4.89
N GLU A 14 -19.82 -2.08 -4.30
CA GLU A 14 -19.69 -2.15 -2.84
C GLU A 14 -18.98 -0.92 -2.27
N LEU A 15 -18.00 -0.37 -2.97
CA LEU A 15 -17.29 0.85 -2.56
C LEU A 15 -18.16 2.12 -2.59
N GLU A 16 -19.24 2.16 -3.35
CA GLU A 16 -20.19 3.29 -3.36
C GLU A 16 -20.75 3.58 -1.96
N ALA A 17 -20.93 2.55 -1.13
CA ALA A 17 -21.37 2.70 0.26
C ALA A 17 -20.24 3.23 1.20
N PHE A 18 -19.01 3.34 0.70
CA PHE A 18 -17.83 3.74 1.48
C PHE A 18 -17.03 4.84 0.77
N PRO A 19 -17.55 6.07 0.67
CA PRO A 19 -16.98 7.14 -0.17
C PRO A 19 -15.57 7.59 0.22
N ARG A 20 -15.11 7.23 1.43
CA ARG A 20 -13.73 7.50 1.89
C ARG A 20 -12.75 6.37 1.56
N SER A 21 -13.23 5.30 0.95
CA SER A 21 -12.44 4.11 0.64
C SER A 21 -12.10 4.04 -0.84
N ASN A 22 -10.92 3.51 -1.14
CA ASN A 22 -10.42 3.38 -2.51
C ASN A 22 -9.95 1.96 -2.77
N LEU A 23 -10.12 1.52 -4.02
CA LEU A 23 -9.54 0.28 -4.52
C LEU A 23 -8.09 0.52 -4.96
N LEU A 24 -7.17 -0.26 -4.42
CA LEU A 24 -5.82 -0.44 -4.94
C LEU A 24 -5.76 -1.80 -5.64
N ILE A 25 -5.59 -1.78 -6.96
CA ILE A 25 -5.50 -3.00 -7.77
C ILE A 25 -4.11 -3.59 -7.62
N VAL A 26 -4.01 -4.79 -7.04
CA VAL A 26 -2.72 -5.48 -6.84
C VAL A 26 -2.33 -6.20 -8.12
N SER A 27 -1.41 -5.61 -8.87
CA SER A 27 -0.99 -6.04 -10.21
C SER A 27 0.29 -6.90 -10.24
N LYS A 28 0.75 -7.38 -9.08
CA LYS A 28 1.89 -8.31 -9.01
C LYS A 28 1.65 -9.53 -9.89
N ASN A 29 2.70 -9.99 -10.59
CA ASN A 29 2.68 -11.13 -11.53
C ASN A 29 1.71 -10.98 -12.73
N GLN A 30 1.13 -9.79 -12.96
CA GLN A 30 0.29 -9.53 -14.12
C GLN A 30 1.10 -8.96 -15.27
N SER A 31 0.61 -9.15 -16.49
CA SER A 31 1.23 -8.62 -17.70
C SER A 31 1.09 -7.10 -17.81
N GLN A 32 1.90 -6.49 -18.65
CA GLN A 32 1.76 -5.06 -18.93
C GLN A 32 0.47 -4.78 -19.73
N GLU A 33 0.03 -5.72 -20.54
CA GLU A 33 -1.20 -5.66 -21.33
C GLU A 33 -2.43 -5.59 -20.41
N ASP A 34 -2.51 -6.45 -19.38
CA ASP A 34 -3.60 -6.43 -18.39
C ASP A 34 -3.66 -5.08 -17.65
N ILE A 35 -2.49 -4.53 -17.33
CA ILE A 35 -2.40 -3.21 -16.68
C ILE A 35 -2.86 -2.10 -17.61
N LEU A 36 -2.43 -2.11 -18.88
CA LEU A 36 -2.86 -1.15 -19.89
C LEU A 36 -4.37 -1.19 -20.12
N GLU A 37 -4.96 -2.37 -20.14
CA GLU A 37 -6.40 -2.53 -20.28
C GLU A 37 -7.15 -1.86 -19.11
N LEU A 38 -6.69 -2.06 -17.88
CA LEU A 38 -7.25 -1.40 -16.69
C LEU A 38 -7.09 0.11 -16.73
N ILE A 39 -5.91 0.61 -17.12
CA ILE A 39 -5.65 2.05 -17.26
C ILE A 39 -6.59 2.68 -18.29
N ASN A 40 -6.78 2.05 -19.44
CA ASN A 40 -7.70 2.53 -20.49
C ASN A 40 -9.17 2.54 -20.04
N LYS A 41 -9.54 1.73 -19.02
CA LYS A 41 -10.85 1.76 -18.38
C LYS A 41 -10.95 2.75 -17.20
N GLY A 42 -9.91 3.59 -16.99
CA GLY A 42 -9.91 4.65 -15.98
C GLY A 42 -9.35 4.25 -14.62
N TYR A 43 -8.84 3.03 -14.45
CA TYR A 43 -8.16 2.66 -13.20
C TYR A 43 -6.76 3.24 -13.15
N SER A 44 -6.40 3.84 -12.03
CA SER A 44 -5.12 4.54 -11.89
C SER A 44 -4.32 4.15 -10.64
N LYS A 45 -4.92 3.43 -9.69
CA LYS A 45 -4.27 3.05 -8.43
C LYS A 45 -3.84 1.59 -8.46
N PHE A 46 -2.52 1.36 -8.48
CA PHE A 46 -1.92 0.03 -8.59
C PHE A 46 -0.98 -0.27 -7.42
N GLY A 47 -0.93 -1.54 -7.01
CA GLY A 47 -0.05 -2.02 -5.96
C GLY A 47 0.87 -3.13 -6.44
N GLU A 48 2.16 -3.00 -6.15
CA GLU A 48 3.20 -3.97 -6.51
C GLU A 48 4.00 -4.42 -5.29
N ASN A 49 4.43 -5.66 -5.30
CA ASN A 49 5.19 -6.23 -4.19
C ASN A 49 6.70 -6.12 -4.38
N ARG A 50 7.19 -6.03 -5.62
CA ARG A 50 8.62 -6.07 -5.96
C ARG A 50 9.03 -4.85 -6.75
N VAL A 51 10.05 -4.15 -6.26
CA VAL A 51 10.54 -2.89 -6.87
C VAL A 51 10.97 -3.09 -8.32
N GLN A 52 11.73 -4.16 -8.61
CA GLN A 52 12.23 -4.41 -9.96
C GLN A 52 11.11 -4.74 -10.94
N GLU A 53 10.16 -5.57 -10.54
CA GLU A 53 8.99 -5.90 -11.36
C GLU A 53 8.16 -4.66 -11.68
N ALA A 54 7.91 -3.83 -10.69
CA ALA A 54 7.19 -2.57 -10.84
C ALA A 54 7.90 -1.61 -11.81
N SER A 55 9.22 -1.44 -11.69
CA SER A 55 9.98 -0.55 -12.56
C SER A 55 9.97 -0.99 -14.03
N ASN A 56 9.91 -2.29 -14.28
CA ASN A 56 9.82 -2.84 -15.62
C ASN A 56 8.42 -2.69 -16.24
N LYS A 57 7.37 -2.83 -15.43
CA LYS A 57 5.98 -2.70 -15.88
C LYS A 57 5.53 -1.24 -16.02
N PHE A 58 5.83 -0.41 -15.04
CA PHE A 58 5.43 0.99 -15.00
C PHE A 58 6.57 1.91 -15.48
N THR A 59 6.97 1.72 -16.72
CA THR A 59 8.08 2.45 -17.33
C THR A 59 7.85 3.97 -17.38
N THR A 60 8.92 4.73 -17.52
CA THR A 60 8.83 6.20 -17.65
C THR A 60 7.95 6.62 -18.82
N SER A 61 8.01 5.90 -19.95
CA SER A 61 7.16 6.17 -21.13
C SER A 61 5.68 5.94 -20.83
N LEU A 62 5.34 4.82 -20.18
CA LEU A 62 3.97 4.52 -19.76
C LEU A 62 3.43 5.62 -18.83
N ARG A 63 4.22 6.02 -17.85
CA ARG A 63 3.81 7.03 -16.87
C ARG A 63 3.77 8.46 -17.42
N LYS A 64 4.50 8.75 -18.48
CA LYS A 64 4.35 10.00 -19.23
C LYS A 64 3.06 10.03 -20.04
N LYS A 65 2.68 8.88 -20.63
CA LYS A 65 1.43 8.74 -21.38
C LYS A 65 0.19 8.81 -20.45
N PHE A 66 0.30 8.24 -19.23
CA PHE A 66 -0.78 8.17 -18.24
C PHE A 66 -0.29 8.80 -16.93
N ASN A 67 -0.36 10.11 -16.83
CA ASN A 67 0.19 10.90 -15.72
C ASN A 67 -0.57 10.75 -14.39
N ASN A 68 -1.79 10.20 -14.42
CA ASN A 68 -2.64 9.97 -13.26
C ASN A 68 -2.36 8.62 -12.53
N ILE A 69 -1.43 7.80 -13.03
CA ILE A 69 -1.07 6.54 -12.37
C ILE A 69 -0.49 6.84 -10.98
N ASN A 70 -1.07 6.22 -9.96
CA ASN A 70 -0.60 6.22 -8.58
C ASN A 70 -0.18 4.80 -8.20
N LEU A 71 1.13 4.58 -8.08
CA LEU A 71 1.73 3.27 -7.86
C LEU A 71 2.22 3.13 -6.42
N HIS A 72 1.74 2.11 -5.73
CA HIS A 72 2.08 1.82 -4.34
C HIS A 72 3.00 0.60 -4.22
N LEU A 73 4.08 0.72 -3.46
CA LEU A 73 4.83 -0.44 -2.97
C LEU A 73 4.09 -1.00 -1.76
N ILE A 74 3.65 -2.24 -1.87
CA ILE A 74 2.93 -2.97 -0.80
C ILE A 74 3.65 -4.24 -0.34
N GLY A 75 4.82 -4.52 -0.89
CA GLY A 75 5.74 -5.58 -0.44
C GLY A 75 6.97 -5.02 0.29
N PRO A 76 7.78 -5.86 0.95
CA PRO A 76 8.90 -5.42 1.76
C PRO A 76 9.96 -4.69 0.93
N LEU A 77 10.46 -3.55 1.46
CA LEU A 77 11.52 -2.77 0.83
C LEU A 77 12.90 -3.24 1.32
N GLN A 78 13.71 -3.69 0.38
CA GLN A 78 15.13 -3.98 0.61
C GLN A 78 15.95 -2.68 0.57
N SER A 79 16.92 -2.52 1.50
CA SER A 79 17.72 -1.30 1.61
C SER A 79 18.48 -0.96 0.33
N ASN A 80 19.02 -1.96 -0.39
CA ASN A 80 19.71 -1.76 -1.67
C ASN A 80 18.79 -1.38 -2.84
N LYS A 81 17.47 -1.42 -2.66
CA LYS A 81 16.47 -1.03 -3.66
C LYS A 81 15.80 0.31 -3.34
N THR A 82 16.18 0.98 -2.24
CA THR A 82 15.55 2.22 -1.78
C THR A 82 15.53 3.29 -2.88
N ARG A 83 16.66 3.59 -3.51
CA ARG A 83 16.73 4.58 -4.59
C ARG A 83 15.81 4.25 -5.77
N LEU A 84 15.80 3.00 -6.20
CA LEU A 84 14.91 2.57 -7.30
C LEU A 84 13.45 2.68 -6.89
N ALA A 85 13.11 2.29 -5.65
CA ALA A 85 11.76 2.40 -5.13
C ALA A 85 11.28 3.86 -5.11
N LEU A 86 12.10 4.79 -4.60
CA LEU A 86 11.78 6.22 -4.52
C LEU A 86 11.53 6.86 -5.90
N ASN A 87 12.15 6.35 -6.95
CA ASN A 87 11.95 6.83 -8.32
C ASN A 87 10.78 6.13 -9.04
N THR A 88 10.34 4.96 -8.55
CA THR A 88 9.32 4.14 -9.22
C THR A 88 7.92 4.39 -8.63
N PHE A 89 7.82 4.44 -7.31
CA PHE A 89 6.53 4.50 -6.61
C PHE A 89 6.14 5.92 -6.20
N ASP A 90 4.84 6.19 -6.15
CA ASP A 90 4.28 7.42 -5.60
C ASP A 90 4.08 7.28 -4.07
N THR A 91 3.81 6.05 -3.61
CA THR A 91 3.58 5.72 -2.21
C THR A 91 4.33 4.45 -1.81
N ILE A 92 4.98 4.46 -0.66
CA ILE A 92 5.56 3.25 -0.03
C ILE A 92 4.74 2.93 1.22
N GLN A 93 4.07 1.76 1.23
CA GLN A 93 3.20 1.34 2.35
C GLN A 93 3.89 0.43 3.37
N THR A 94 5.19 0.21 3.23
CA THR A 94 5.91 -0.86 3.93
C THR A 94 7.12 -0.37 4.71
N LEU A 95 6.99 0.79 5.39
CA LEU A 95 7.99 1.19 6.37
C LEU A 95 7.85 0.28 7.59
N ASP A 96 8.76 -0.66 7.72
CA ASP A 96 8.70 -1.75 8.71
C ASP A 96 9.80 -1.69 9.78
N ARG A 97 10.77 -0.76 9.66
CA ARG A 97 11.89 -0.59 10.58
C ARG A 97 12.65 0.72 10.40
N LYS A 98 13.26 1.21 11.47
CA LYS A 98 14.03 2.46 11.47
C LYS A 98 15.14 2.52 10.40
N LYS A 99 15.79 1.37 10.11
CA LYS A 99 16.84 1.29 9.07
C LYS A 99 16.31 1.72 7.70
N ILE A 100 15.16 1.25 7.28
CA ILE A 100 14.54 1.64 5.98
C ILE A 100 14.18 3.13 5.97
N ILE A 101 13.61 3.64 7.06
CA ILE A 101 13.26 5.05 7.21
C ILE A 101 14.51 5.94 7.08
N SER A 102 15.59 5.55 7.75
CA SER A 102 16.88 6.25 7.65
C SER A 102 17.46 6.24 6.23
N GLU A 103 17.42 5.10 5.55
CA GLU A 103 17.91 5.00 4.16
C GLU A 103 17.07 5.85 3.20
N ILE A 104 15.74 5.87 3.35
CA ILE A 104 14.84 6.74 2.57
C ILE A 104 15.23 8.21 2.80
N SER A 105 15.36 8.66 4.04
CA SER A 105 15.74 10.05 4.37
C SER A 105 17.09 10.43 3.76
N LYS A 106 18.09 9.54 3.82
CA LYS A 106 19.39 9.76 3.18
C LYS A 106 19.29 9.92 1.66
N GLU A 107 18.48 9.08 1.00
CA GLU A 107 18.30 9.16 -0.45
C GLU A 107 17.53 10.43 -0.87
N ILE A 108 16.55 10.86 -0.10
CA ILE A 108 15.81 12.12 -0.32
C ILE A 108 16.76 13.32 -0.25
N LYS A 109 17.66 13.35 0.76
CA LYS A 109 18.65 14.44 0.91
C LYS A 109 19.66 14.49 -0.24
N LYS A 110 20.00 13.34 -0.83
CA LYS A 110 20.92 13.26 -1.98
C LYS A 110 20.27 13.62 -3.30
N ASN A 111 18.98 13.32 -3.47
CA ASN A 111 18.28 13.47 -4.74
C ASN A 111 16.93 14.17 -4.52
N LYS A 112 16.82 15.41 -4.96
CA LYS A 112 15.59 16.21 -4.85
C LYS A 112 14.50 15.79 -5.85
N ASN A 113 14.84 15.07 -6.91
CA ASN A 113 13.91 14.63 -7.95
C ASN A 113 13.44 13.19 -7.73
N ILE A 114 12.83 12.92 -6.59
CA ILE A 114 12.20 11.66 -6.29
C ILE A 114 10.68 11.71 -6.53
N ARG A 115 10.11 10.56 -6.87
CA ARG A 115 8.66 10.44 -7.11
C ARG A 115 7.88 10.22 -5.83
N THR A 116 8.41 9.39 -4.93
CA THR A 116 7.70 9.02 -3.70
C THR A 116 7.48 10.24 -2.81
N SER A 117 6.23 10.52 -2.52
CA SER A 117 5.82 11.63 -1.65
C SER A 117 5.03 11.19 -0.42
N ASN A 118 4.62 9.94 -0.36
CA ASN A 118 3.73 9.43 0.67
C ASN A 118 4.24 8.11 1.25
N TYR A 119 4.13 7.99 2.58
CA TYR A 119 4.64 6.83 3.31
C TYR A 119 3.59 6.30 4.28
N PHE A 120 3.57 4.97 4.47
CA PHE A 120 2.78 4.30 5.49
C PHE A 120 3.69 3.41 6.33
N ILE A 121 3.41 3.31 7.60
CA ILE A 121 4.08 2.35 8.48
C ILE A 121 3.31 1.04 8.41
N GLN A 122 4.01 -0.04 8.10
CA GLN A 122 3.43 -1.38 8.17
C GLN A 122 3.49 -1.89 9.60
N VAL A 123 2.34 -2.32 10.12
CA VAL A 123 2.21 -2.89 11.46
C VAL A 123 2.05 -4.40 11.36
N ASN A 124 2.90 -5.16 12.05
CA ASN A 124 2.73 -6.59 12.28
C ASN A 124 1.66 -6.80 13.37
N ILE A 125 0.41 -6.64 12.96
CA ILE A 125 -0.72 -6.59 13.89
C ILE A 125 -0.98 -7.91 14.62
N GLY A 126 -0.58 -9.01 14.03
CA GLY A 126 -0.71 -10.36 14.57
C GLY A 126 0.52 -10.85 15.33
N LEU A 127 1.62 -10.09 15.37
CA LEU A 127 2.89 -10.47 15.99
C LEU A 127 3.47 -11.80 15.45
N GLU A 128 3.30 -12.06 14.16
CA GLU A 128 3.82 -13.25 13.49
C GLU A 128 5.29 -13.02 13.10
N GLU A 129 6.22 -13.84 13.61
CA GLU A 129 7.67 -13.66 13.42
C GLU A 129 8.11 -13.60 11.96
N GLN A 130 7.43 -14.34 11.07
CA GLN A 130 7.71 -14.38 9.63
C GLN A 130 7.20 -13.20 8.84
N LYS A 131 6.37 -12.31 9.45
CA LYS A 131 5.79 -11.16 8.77
C LYS A 131 6.55 -9.87 9.06
N SER A 132 6.76 -9.09 8.01
CA SER A 132 7.29 -7.73 8.12
C SER A 132 6.30 -6.81 8.82
N GLY A 133 6.81 -5.74 9.39
CA GLY A 133 6.05 -4.70 10.08
C GLY A 133 6.58 -4.45 11.48
N VAL A 134 6.37 -3.27 11.99
CA VAL A 134 6.69 -2.92 13.38
C VAL A 134 5.67 -3.56 14.32
N SER A 135 6.07 -3.90 15.54
CA SER A 135 5.11 -4.32 16.55
C SER A 135 4.17 -3.18 16.92
N PRO A 136 2.94 -3.48 17.39
CA PRO A 136 2.03 -2.44 17.88
C PRO A 136 2.66 -1.52 18.94
N ASP A 137 3.50 -2.07 19.80
CA ASP A 137 4.13 -1.32 20.90
C ASP A 137 5.26 -0.38 20.40
N GLU A 138 5.91 -0.73 19.30
CA GLU A 138 6.95 0.11 18.68
C GLU A 138 6.39 1.16 17.71
N LEU A 139 5.12 1.07 17.34
CA LEU A 139 4.52 1.90 16.29
C LEU A 139 4.71 3.40 16.58
N TYR A 140 4.45 3.86 17.80
CA TYR A 140 4.60 5.25 18.17
C TYR A 140 6.06 5.73 18.00
N ASN A 141 7.02 4.97 18.49
CA ASN A 141 8.44 5.31 18.40
C ASN A 141 8.93 5.36 16.95
N VAL A 142 8.40 4.50 16.09
CA VAL A 142 8.76 4.49 14.67
C VAL A 142 8.09 5.63 13.92
N TYR A 143 6.86 5.98 14.27
CA TYR A 143 6.14 7.13 13.73
C TYR A 143 6.88 8.45 14.04
N GLU A 144 7.18 8.70 15.33
CA GLU A 144 7.96 9.87 15.75
C GLU A 144 9.33 9.93 15.06
N TYR A 145 10.02 8.80 14.94
CA TYR A 145 11.29 8.73 14.23
C TYR A 145 11.15 9.09 12.74
N ALA A 146 10.11 8.63 12.07
CA ALA A 146 9.87 8.98 10.68
C ALA A 146 9.55 10.47 10.53
N CYS A 147 8.74 11.04 11.42
CA CYS A 147 8.41 12.46 11.45
C CYS A 147 9.63 13.32 11.73
N SER A 148 10.53 12.92 12.64
CA SER A 148 11.78 13.63 12.94
C SER A 148 12.73 13.70 11.74
N LEU A 149 12.59 12.79 10.79
CA LEU A 149 13.29 12.77 9.50
C LEU A 149 12.50 13.43 8.35
N GLU A 150 11.44 14.17 8.68
CA GLU A 150 10.57 14.89 7.74
C GLU A 150 9.87 14.01 6.69
N LEU A 151 9.68 12.70 6.99
CA LEU A 151 8.91 11.84 6.12
C LEU A 151 7.40 12.06 6.34
N LYS A 152 6.67 12.33 5.27
CA LYS A 152 5.23 12.53 5.31
C LYS A 152 4.50 11.20 5.51
N ILE A 153 4.28 10.80 6.75
CA ILE A 153 3.50 9.61 7.07
C ILE A 153 2.02 9.93 6.85
N GLN A 154 1.41 9.25 5.89
CA GLN A 154 -0.01 9.43 5.55
C GLN A 154 -0.92 8.40 6.18
N GLY A 155 -0.38 7.27 6.64
CA GLY A 155 -1.21 6.23 7.18
C GLY A 155 -0.43 5.05 7.76
N ILE A 156 -1.19 4.07 8.19
CA ILE A 156 -0.67 2.78 8.63
C ILE A 156 -1.31 1.65 7.83
N MET A 157 -0.57 0.58 7.66
CA MET A 157 -0.96 -0.59 6.87
C MET A 157 -0.79 -1.87 7.68
N CYS A 158 -1.68 -2.85 7.50
CA CYS A 158 -1.44 -4.20 8.01
C CYS A 158 -1.81 -5.28 6.99
N ILE A 159 -1.20 -6.45 7.19
CA ILE A 159 -1.60 -7.72 6.60
C ILE A 159 -1.89 -8.65 7.79
N PRO A 160 -3.16 -8.85 8.14
CA PRO A 160 -3.52 -9.63 9.32
C PRO A 160 -3.18 -11.12 9.14
N PRO A 161 -3.13 -11.91 10.23
CA PRO A 161 -3.16 -13.34 10.17
C PRO A 161 -4.38 -13.86 9.41
N ASN A 162 -4.21 -15.00 8.73
CA ASN A 162 -5.33 -15.67 8.06
C ASN A 162 -6.13 -16.50 9.09
N GLU A 163 -7.00 -15.83 9.82
CA GLU A 163 -7.83 -16.40 10.87
C GLU A 163 -9.32 -16.11 10.66
N PRO A 164 -10.24 -16.94 11.16
CA PRO A 164 -11.69 -16.71 11.03
C PRO A 164 -12.15 -15.36 11.57
N ASN A 165 -11.59 -14.89 12.67
CA ASN A 165 -11.93 -13.62 13.30
C ASN A 165 -10.92 -12.51 12.95
N VAL A 166 -10.81 -12.20 11.66
CA VAL A 166 -9.88 -11.16 11.15
C VAL A 166 -10.24 -9.75 11.65
N GLU A 167 -11.50 -9.51 11.97
CA GLU A 167 -12.02 -8.20 12.38
C GLU A 167 -11.30 -7.66 13.64
N LYS A 168 -10.90 -8.53 14.57
CA LYS A 168 -10.15 -8.14 15.76
C LYS A 168 -8.87 -7.38 15.44
N PHE A 169 -8.19 -7.75 14.36
CA PHE A 169 -6.96 -7.09 13.89
C PHE A 169 -7.25 -5.73 13.26
N PHE A 170 -8.33 -5.61 12.50
CA PHE A 170 -8.74 -4.32 11.93
C PHE A 170 -9.18 -3.33 13.01
N ILE A 171 -9.91 -3.80 14.03
CA ILE A 171 -10.28 -3.01 15.21
C ILE A 171 -9.00 -2.54 15.95
N LYS A 172 -8.03 -3.45 16.15
CA LYS A 172 -6.76 -3.12 16.80
C LYS A 172 -5.99 -2.08 15.99
N LEU A 173 -5.87 -2.25 14.65
CA LEU A 173 -5.17 -1.28 13.79
C LEU A 173 -5.86 0.09 13.85
N LYS A 174 -7.20 0.14 13.81
CA LYS A 174 -7.95 1.39 13.92
C LYS A 174 -7.67 2.10 15.26
N LYS A 175 -7.67 1.38 16.38
CA LYS A 175 -7.33 1.95 17.69
C LYS A 175 -5.91 2.51 17.71
N LEU A 176 -4.93 1.79 17.15
CA LEU A 176 -3.56 2.26 17.04
C LEU A 176 -3.47 3.56 16.22
N ARG A 177 -4.16 3.63 15.07
CA ARG A 177 -4.26 4.83 14.26
C ARG A 177 -4.86 6.00 15.05
N ASP A 178 -5.97 5.76 15.73
CA ASP A 178 -6.70 6.80 16.48
C ASP A 178 -5.88 7.35 17.65
N ASN A 179 -4.96 6.56 18.21
CA ASN A 179 -4.03 6.99 19.24
C ASN A 179 -2.83 7.79 18.69
N LEU A 180 -2.46 7.59 17.41
CA LEU A 180 -1.40 8.36 16.76
C LEU A 180 -1.95 9.68 16.21
N ASP A 181 -2.80 9.59 15.21
CA ASP A 181 -3.49 10.69 14.53
C ASP A 181 -4.71 10.14 13.79
N LYS A 182 -5.90 10.65 14.13
CA LYS A 182 -7.17 10.25 13.52
C LYS A 182 -7.28 10.55 12.03
N ASN A 183 -6.42 11.43 11.51
CA ASN A 183 -6.36 11.77 10.09
C ASN A 183 -5.56 10.76 9.25
N LEU A 184 -4.79 9.88 9.89
CA LEU A 184 -4.03 8.87 9.17
C LEU A 184 -4.94 7.88 8.44
N ILE A 185 -4.53 7.51 7.25
CA ILE A 185 -5.21 6.56 6.37
C ILE A 185 -4.99 5.14 6.88
N LEU A 186 -6.06 4.32 6.85
CA LEU A 186 -5.99 2.88 7.11
C LEU A 186 -5.91 2.12 5.78
N SER A 187 -4.79 1.43 5.53
CA SER A 187 -4.66 0.48 4.43
C SER A 187 -4.77 -0.94 4.97
N MET A 188 -5.96 -1.52 4.85
CA MET A 188 -6.27 -2.86 5.35
C MET A 188 -7.39 -3.48 4.52
N GLY A 189 -7.43 -4.81 4.48
CA GLY A 189 -8.39 -5.57 3.68
C GLY A 189 -7.85 -5.95 2.31
N MET A 190 -7.92 -7.26 2.02
CA MET A 190 -7.51 -7.89 0.78
C MET A 190 -8.68 -8.70 0.19
N SER A 191 -8.44 -9.46 -0.85
CA SER A 191 -9.48 -10.23 -1.56
C SER A 191 -10.38 -11.08 -0.64
N ALA A 192 -9.84 -11.64 0.44
CA ALA A 192 -10.61 -12.50 1.36
C ALA A 192 -11.41 -11.70 2.40
N ASP A 193 -10.92 -10.53 2.83
CA ASP A 193 -11.34 -9.84 4.04
C ASP A 193 -11.65 -8.34 3.88
N TYR A 194 -11.73 -7.84 2.62
CA TYR A 194 -11.98 -6.40 2.39
C TYR A 194 -13.36 -5.92 2.88
N LYS A 195 -14.39 -6.79 2.88
CA LYS A 195 -15.74 -6.41 3.33
C LYS A 195 -15.77 -6.01 4.81
N PRO A 196 -15.29 -6.84 5.76
CA PRO A 196 -15.16 -6.40 7.15
C PRO A 196 -14.20 -5.22 7.31
N ALA A 197 -13.12 -5.14 6.54
CA ALA A 197 -12.20 -3.99 6.58
C ALA A 197 -12.91 -2.67 6.22
N LEU A 198 -13.76 -2.66 5.18
CA LEU A 198 -14.56 -1.49 4.80
C LEU A 198 -15.51 -1.06 5.92
N LYS A 199 -16.25 -2.00 6.52
CA LYS A 199 -17.15 -1.72 7.66
C LYS A 199 -16.42 -1.13 8.86
N LEU A 200 -15.14 -1.47 9.04
CA LEU A 200 -14.29 -0.98 10.13
C LEU A 200 -13.49 0.28 9.77
N GLY A 201 -13.74 0.87 8.58
CA GLY A 201 -13.21 2.17 8.18
C GLY A 201 -11.90 2.12 7.39
N SER A 202 -11.63 1.03 6.68
CA SER A 202 -10.51 0.99 5.72
C SER A 202 -10.65 2.09 4.68
N ASN A 203 -9.56 2.83 4.43
CA ASN A 203 -9.50 3.83 3.38
C ASN A 203 -8.89 3.27 2.08
N ILE A 204 -8.09 2.20 2.17
CA ILE A 204 -7.49 1.53 1.02
C ILE A 204 -7.66 0.03 1.18
N ILE A 205 -8.45 -0.59 0.28
CA ILE A 205 -8.50 -2.05 0.12
C ILE A 205 -7.59 -2.47 -1.03
N ARG A 206 -6.90 -3.60 -0.88
CA ARG A 206 -5.87 -4.09 -1.81
C ARG A 206 -6.33 -5.41 -2.44
N ILE A 207 -6.84 -5.36 -3.65
CA ILE A 207 -7.46 -6.51 -4.31
C ILE A 207 -6.63 -6.93 -5.54
N GLY A 208 -6.26 -8.20 -5.59
CA GLY A 208 -5.58 -8.83 -6.73
C GLY A 208 -6.31 -10.07 -7.22
N SER A 209 -6.27 -11.17 -6.45
CA SER A 209 -6.78 -12.49 -6.85
C SER A 209 -8.28 -12.56 -7.20
N LYS A 210 -9.09 -11.58 -6.83
CA LYS A 210 -10.48 -11.46 -7.30
C LYS A 210 -10.61 -10.73 -8.63
N ILE A 211 -9.61 -9.95 -9.00
CA ILE A 211 -9.61 -9.14 -10.24
C ILE A 211 -8.94 -9.90 -11.37
N PHE A 212 -7.88 -10.65 -11.06
CA PHE A 212 -7.12 -11.43 -12.04
C PHE A 212 -7.37 -12.92 -11.81
N THR A 213 -7.98 -13.57 -12.77
CA THR A 213 -8.35 -15.01 -12.74
C THR A 213 -7.77 -15.78 -13.93
#